data_e6be43f585be7807b5bd7c199ef071fa
#
_entry.id   e6be43f585be7807b5bd7c199ef071fa
#
_cell.length_a   1.000
_cell.length_b   1.000
_cell.length_c   1.000
_cell.angle_alpha   90.00
_cell.angle_beta   90.00
_cell.angle_gamma   90.00
#
_symmetry.space_group_name_H-M   'P 1'
#
loop_
_entity.id
_entity.type
_entity.pdbx_description
1 polymer ?
#
loop_
_entity_poly.entity_id
_entity_poly.type
_entity_poly.pdbx_seq_one_letter_code
_entity_poly.pdbx_strand_id
1 'polypeptide(L)'
;MASTTTVAVVEGSVEVAQEYGIDATWQASPLGVNGYSGTLTHLGVSPAGTRLDVGDVAYSVDLQPAVMAVGAIPAFRTLETGDEGADVKQLQRFLKSQGFDPGSVNGRYGSSTADAVDRWSAHLGLPMDGRVPLGRIVFVPSLPATIATVPGARLGLRVQPGDELLTGPSGEPRFTFRVLPEDVGRTVEGMQVSMRVGEDVWRAEVASLAADPDTGATIAVLRPVTGATSICGDDCADAVAVGNQAVLPGTLVIVPQTSGAQVPTTAIGADAKGVTFVTMASGERRPVTVKASSDGASIVSGVDAGERVVITSAGA
;
A
#
# COMPACT_ATOMS: atom_id res chain seq x y z
N MET A 1 57.39 23.10 -12.60
CA MET A 1 56.83 21.89 -13.23
C MET A 1 55.62 21.49 -12.46
N ALA A 2 54.43 21.57 -13.03
CA ALA A 2 53.23 21.11 -12.38
C ALA A 2 53.32 19.60 -12.13
N SER A 3 53.21 19.16 -10.90
CA SER A 3 53.20 17.73 -10.54
C SER A 3 51.95 17.10 -11.09
N THR A 4 52.08 16.26 -12.10
CA THR A 4 50.96 15.55 -12.73
C THR A 4 50.68 14.29 -11.93
N THR A 5 49.62 14.28 -11.15
CA THR A 5 49.21 13.09 -10.41
C THR A 5 48.40 12.17 -11.30
N THR A 6 48.74 10.89 -11.34
CA THR A 6 47.97 9.89 -12.10
C THR A 6 47.32 8.88 -11.18
N VAL A 7 46.09 8.48 -11.50
CA VAL A 7 45.31 7.46 -10.82
C VAL A 7 44.99 6.32 -11.75
N ALA A 8 44.97 5.10 -11.22
CA ALA A 8 44.58 3.92 -12.00
C ALA A 8 43.04 3.93 -12.19
N VAL A 9 42.60 3.58 -13.39
CA VAL A 9 41.21 3.23 -13.68
C VAL A 9 40.91 1.87 -13.01
N VAL A 10 39.88 1.79 -12.24
CA VAL A 10 39.47 0.55 -11.54
C VAL A 10 38.07 0.12 -12.00
N GLU A 11 37.78 -1.17 -11.89
CA GLU A 11 36.38 -1.61 -11.97
C GLU A 11 35.63 -1.13 -10.71
N GLY A 12 34.48 -0.51 -10.92
CA GLY A 12 33.67 0.00 -9.83
C GLY A 12 32.20 0.14 -10.21
N SER A 13 31.40 0.55 -9.26
CA SER A 13 29.99 0.87 -9.49
C SER A 13 29.63 2.17 -8.79
N VAL A 14 28.71 2.90 -9.39
CA VAL A 14 28.10 4.13 -8.84
C VAL A 14 26.60 3.94 -8.81
N GLU A 15 26.01 4.28 -7.67
CA GLU A 15 24.58 4.34 -7.46
C GLU A 15 24.29 5.61 -6.65
N VAL A 16 23.18 6.27 -6.94
CA VAL A 16 22.66 7.36 -6.08
C VAL A 16 21.27 6.98 -5.67
N ALA A 17 21.09 6.78 -4.38
CA ALA A 17 19.82 6.47 -3.78
C ALA A 17 19.55 7.42 -2.62
N GLN A 18 18.29 7.80 -2.44
CA GLN A 18 17.84 8.69 -1.38
C GLN A 18 16.76 8.02 -0.57
N GLU A 19 16.86 8.08 0.76
CA GLU A 19 15.84 7.54 1.67
C GLU A 19 14.68 8.52 1.85
N TYR A 20 13.47 7.98 1.86
CA TYR A 20 12.22 8.68 2.07
C TYR A 20 11.30 7.92 3.00
N GLY A 21 10.45 8.63 3.75
CA GLY A 21 9.25 8.05 4.35
C GLY A 21 8.15 7.97 3.28
N ILE A 22 7.70 6.77 3.00
CA ILE A 22 6.61 6.53 2.04
C ILE A 22 5.30 6.44 2.80
N ASP A 23 4.42 7.38 2.55
CA ASP A 23 3.07 7.40 3.09
C ASP A 23 2.21 6.38 2.37
N ALA A 24 1.72 5.38 3.09
CA ALA A 24 0.78 4.39 2.60
C ALA A 24 -0.59 4.63 3.24
N THR A 25 -1.60 4.87 2.41
CA THR A 25 -2.95 5.19 2.87
C THR A 25 -4.00 4.42 2.08
N TRP A 26 -4.96 3.82 2.79
CA TRP A 26 -6.16 3.29 2.14
C TRP A 26 -7.16 4.40 1.86
N GLN A 27 -7.84 4.32 0.73
CA GLN A 27 -9.12 5.00 0.60
C GLN A 27 -10.12 4.23 1.46
N ALA A 28 -10.68 4.91 2.46
CA ALA A 28 -11.72 4.34 3.31
C ALA A 28 -13.07 4.46 2.61
N SER A 29 -13.79 3.37 2.51
CA SER A 29 -15.18 3.35 2.04
C SER A 29 -16.10 2.83 3.13
N PRO A 30 -17.33 3.36 3.24
CA PRO A 30 -18.34 2.79 4.12
C PRO A 30 -18.55 1.31 3.87
N LEU A 31 -18.63 0.53 4.95
CA LEU A 31 -18.89 -0.90 4.90
C LEU A 31 -20.29 -1.19 5.42
N GLY A 32 -21.22 -1.40 4.48
CA GLY A 32 -22.61 -1.64 4.81
C GLY A 32 -23.27 -0.45 5.50
N VAL A 33 -24.52 -0.60 5.84
CA VAL A 33 -25.28 0.38 6.60
C VAL A 33 -25.87 -0.28 7.84
N ASN A 34 -25.99 0.47 8.92
CA ASN A 34 -26.71 0.01 10.10
C ASN A 34 -28.18 -0.26 9.78
N GLY A 35 -28.70 -1.39 10.22
CA GLY A 35 -30.11 -1.74 10.06
C GLY A 35 -30.97 -1.53 11.31
N TYR A 36 -30.37 -1.10 12.42
CA TYR A 36 -31.02 -0.94 13.71
C TYR A 36 -31.31 0.51 14.04
N SER A 37 -32.37 0.75 14.81
CA SER A 37 -32.62 2.01 15.48
C SER A 37 -32.39 1.83 16.99
N GLY A 38 -31.59 2.70 17.62
CA GLY A 38 -31.32 2.57 19.05
C GLY A 38 -30.04 3.26 19.48
N THR A 39 -29.42 2.76 20.52
CA THR A 39 -28.20 3.27 21.11
C THR A 39 -27.05 2.31 20.84
N LEU A 40 -25.91 2.82 20.39
CA LEU A 40 -24.69 2.02 20.18
C LEU A 40 -24.16 1.56 21.54
N THR A 41 -24.28 0.26 21.83
CA THR A 41 -23.96 -0.35 23.14
C THR A 41 -22.65 -1.10 23.16
N HIS A 42 -22.12 -1.45 21.99
CA HIS A 42 -20.81 -2.11 21.83
C HIS A 42 -20.14 -1.66 20.54
N LEU A 43 -18.81 -1.54 20.58
CA LEU A 43 -17.93 -1.32 19.43
C LEU A 43 -16.79 -2.34 19.50
N GLY A 44 -16.82 -3.33 18.61
CA GLY A 44 -15.75 -4.32 18.44
C GLY A 44 -14.59 -3.80 17.58
N VAL A 45 -14.73 -2.59 17.04
CA VAL A 45 -13.75 -1.93 16.17
C VAL A 45 -13.32 -0.59 16.76
N SER A 46 -12.09 -0.20 16.47
CA SER A 46 -11.51 1.07 16.88
C SER A 46 -11.41 2.05 15.70
N PRO A 47 -11.26 3.37 15.95
CA PRO A 47 -10.99 4.35 14.90
C PRO A 47 -9.67 4.08 14.15
N ALA A 48 -8.69 3.44 14.81
CA ALA A 48 -7.41 3.06 14.21
C ALA A 48 -7.49 1.78 13.36
N GLY A 49 -8.65 1.12 13.34
CA GLY A 49 -8.86 -0.16 12.71
C GLY A 49 -8.69 -1.34 13.67
N THR A 50 -9.43 -2.38 13.43
CA THR A 50 -9.37 -3.67 14.13
C THR A 50 -9.50 -4.76 13.07
N ARG A 51 -8.64 -5.78 13.13
CA ARG A 51 -8.75 -6.94 12.26
C ARG A 51 -9.93 -7.79 12.72
N LEU A 52 -10.88 -8.01 11.83
CA LEU A 52 -12.07 -8.83 12.08
C LEU A 52 -12.09 -10.03 11.15
N ASP A 53 -12.56 -11.14 11.69
CA ASP A 53 -12.81 -12.40 11.00
C ASP A 53 -14.32 -12.63 10.77
N VAL A 54 -14.62 -13.70 10.03
CA VAL A 54 -16.02 -14.14 9.83
C VAL A 54 -16.61 -14.59 11.16
N GLY A 55 -17.74 -14.00 11.55
CA GLY A 55 -18.42 -14.29 12.82
C GLY A 55 -18.14 -13.29 13.93
N ASP A 56 -17.16 -12.39 13.77
CA ASP A 56 -16.88 -11.36 14.77
C ASP A 56 -17.99 -10.33 14.83
N VAL A 57 -18.21 -9.79 16.04
CA VAL A 57 -19.18 -8.72 16.27
C VAL A 57 -18.50 -7.37 16.05
N ALA A 58 -18.88 -6.66 15.00
CA ALA A 58 -18.34 -5.34 14.71
C ALA A 58 -18.87 -4.25 15.64
N TYR A 59 -20.16 -4.27 15.93
CA TYR A 59 -20.83 -3.38 16.88
C TYR A 59 -22.14 -4.00 17.40
N SER A 60 -22.75 -3.37 18.41
CA SER A 60 -24.12 -3.72 18.86
C SER A 60 -24.94 -2.46 19.09
N VAL A 61 -26.22 -2.49 18.72
CA VAL A 61 -27.22 -1.46 18.99
C VAL A 61 -28.30 -2.05 19.91
N ASP A 62 -28.54 -1.43 21.04
CA ASP A 62 -29.44 -1.94 22.10
C ASP A 62 -29.22 -3.43 22.39
N LEU A 63 -27.92 -3.83 22.49
CA LEU A 63 -27.45 -5.20 22.70
C LEU A 63 -27.68 -6.16 21.50
N GLN A 64 -28.21 -5.69 20.37
CA GLN A 64 -28.35 -6.47 19.15
C GLN A 64 -27.04 -6.40 18.35
N PRO A 65 -26.33 -7.52 18.14
CA PRO A 65 -25.06 -7.51 17.46
C PRO A 65 -25.21 -7.41 15.95
N ALA A 66 -24.23 -6.74 15.33
CA ALA A 66 -23.96 -6.76 13.90
C ALA A 66 -22.71 -7.62 13.65
N VAL A 67 -22.88 -8.75 13.01
CA VAL A 67 -21.86 -9.80 12.82
C VAL A 67 -21.28 -9.72 11.42
N MET A 68 -19.96 -9.84 11.31
CA MET A 68 -19.24 -9.78 10.05
C MET A 68 -19.35 -11.09 9.27
N ALA A 69 -19.62 -10.99 7.98
CA ALA A 69 -19.68 -12.14 7.08
C ALA A 69 -19.14 -11.80 5.68
N VAL A 70 -18.63 -12.81 4.96
CA VAL A 70 -18.23 -12.65 3.56
C VAL A 70 -19.43 -12.75 2.62
N GLY A 71 -19.56 -11.74 1.76
CA GLY A 71 -20.59 -11.71 0.74
C GLY A 71 -20.52 -10.48 -0.14
N ALA A 72 -20.90 -10.63 -1.41
CA ALA A 72 -20.88 -9.54 -2.39
C ALA A 72 -22.16 -8.68 -2.36
N ILE A 73 -23.22 -9.17 -1.71
CA ILE A 73 -24.54 -8.50 -1.67
C ILE A 73 -24.70 -7.94 -0.25
N PRO A 74 -24.78 -6.61 -0.08
CA PRO A 74 -25.11 -6.01 1.21
C PRO A 74 -26.47 -6.50 1.73
N ALA A 75 -26.63 -6.61 3.04
CA ALA A 75 -27.93 -6.88 3.65
C ALA A 75 -28.89 -5.72 3.32
N PHE A 76 -30.06 -6.04 2.76
CA PHE A 76 -31.05 -5.03 2.36
C PHE A 76 -32.47 -5.35 2.85
N ARG A 77 -32.68 -6.52 3.47
CA ARG A 77 -33.96 -6.94 4.04
C ARG A 77 -33.76 -7.90 5.21
N THR A 78 -34.77 -8.06 6.01
CA THR A 78 -34.88 -9.21 6.92
C THR A 78 -34.99 -10.48 6.11
N LEU A 79 -34.37 -11.57 6.56
CA LEU A 79 -34.47 -12.90 5.94
C LEU A 79 -35.25 -13.84 6.85
N GLU A 80 -36.25 -14.52 6.29
CA GLU A 80 -37.15 -15.44 6.99
C GLU A 80 -37.61 -16.60 6.11
N THR A 81 -38.29 -17.56 6.71
CA THR A 81 -38.81 -18.72 5.99
C THR A 81 -39.71 -18.30 4.83
N GLY A 82 -39.44 -18.87 3.67
CA GLY A 82 -40.13 -18.57 2.41
C GLY A 82 -39.38 -17.62 1.51
N ASP A 83 -38.35 -16.94 1.98
CA ASP A 83 -37.50 -16.10 1.14
C ASP A 83 -36.64 -16.91 0.19
N GLU A 84 -36.42 -16.36 -1.00
CA GLU A 84 -35.53 -16.92 -2.01
C GLU A 84 -34.62 -15.81 -2.56
N GLY A 85 -33.39 -16.18 -2.90
CA GLY A 85 -32.45 -15.28 -3.55
C GLY A 85 -30.98 -15.59 -3.31
N ALA A 86 -30.13 -14.75 -3.92
CA ALA A 86 -28.69 -14.85 -3.76
C ALA A 86 -28.25 -14.42 -2.35
N ASP A 87 -28.98 -13.53 -1.71
CA ASP A 87 -28.83 -13.10 -0.32
C ASP A 87 -29.07 -14.26 0.67
N VAL A 88 -30.13 -15.05 0.45
CA VAL A 88 -30.38 -16.29 1.21
C VAL A 88 -29.24 -17.28 1.04
N LYS A 89 -28.77 -17.46 -0.21
CA LYS A 89 -27.62 -18.34 -0.49
C LYS A 89 -26.35 -17.88 0.21
N GLN A 90 -26.15 -16.56 0.33
CA GLN A 90 -25.03 -15.96 1.03
C GLN A 90 -25.13 -16.21 2.56
N LEU A 91 -26.30 -16.04 3.15
CA LEU A 91 -26.57 -16.41 4.54
C LEU A 91 -26.30 -17.90 4.80
N GLN A 92 -26.77 -18.80 3.92
CA GLN A 92 -26.53 -20.23 4.08
C GLN A 92 -25.05 -20.60 4.06
N ARG A 93 -24.25 -19.92 3.21
CA ARG A 93 -22.77 -20.11 3.21
C ARG A 93 -22.16 -19.62 4.53
N PHE A 94 -22.59 -18.48 5.01
CA PHE A 94 -22.14 -17.94 6.30
C PHE A 94 -22.44 -18.92 7.43
N LEU A 95 -23.71 -19.35 7.59
CA LEU A 95 -24.10 -20.31 8.63
C LEU A 95 -23.26 -21.58 8.59
N LYS A 96 -23.07 -22.12 7.38
CA LYS A 96 -22.24 -23.32 7.17
C LYS A 96 -20.78 -23.10 7.58
N SER A 97 -20.19 -21.94 7.26
CA SER A 97 -18.82 -21.59 7.65
C SER A 97 -18.65 -21.45 9.16
N GLN A 98 -19.74 -21.08 9.87
CA GLN A 98 -19.77 -20.96 11.33
C GLN A 98 -20.15 -22.28 12.04
N GLY A 99 -20.32 -23.39 11.30
CA GLY A 99 -20.65 -24.71 11.85
C GLY A 99 -22.14 -24.93 12.10
N PHE A 100 -23.01 -24.01 11.66
CA PHE A 100 -24.47 -24.15 11.74
C PHE A 100 -25.00 -24.64 10.40
N ASP A 101 -25.23 -25.96 10.27
CA ASP A 101 -25.65 -26.56 9.01
C ASP A 101 -27.05 -26.09 8.58
N PRO A 102 -27.19 -25.30 7.50
CA PRO A 102 -28.47 -24.85 6.96
C PRO A 102 -29.12 -25.83 6.00
N GLY A 103 -28.57 -27.03 5.86
CA GLY A 103 -28.91 -27.98 4.80
C GLY A 103 -28.29 -27.58 3.46
N SER A 104 -29.08 -27.68 2.39
CA SER A 104 -28.61 -27.33 1.06
C SER A 104 -28.40 -25.81 0.89
N VAL A 105 -27.25 -25.42 0.35
CA VAL A 105 -26.93 -24.01 0.01
C VAL A 105 -27.53 -23.71 -1.38
N ASN A 106 -28.83 -23.54 -1.44
CA ASN A 106 -29.61 -23.44 -2.69
C ASN A 106 -30.25 -22.06 -2.91
N GLY A 107 -30.21 -21.17 -1.92
CA GLY A 107 -30.83 -19.86 -1.97
C GLY A 107 -32.31 -19.85 -1.62
N ARG A 108 -32.82 -20.92 -0.98
CA ARG A 108 -34.20 -21.00 -0.47
C ARG A 108 -34.17 -21.09 1.06
N TYR A 109 -34.85 -20.17 1.73
CA TYR A 109 -34.95 -20.16 3.17
C TYR A 109 -36.05 -21.13 3.62
N GLY A 110 -35.67 -22.40 3.79
CA GLY A 110 -36.53 -23.44 4.31
C GLY A 110 -36.36 -23.66 5.81
N SER A 111 -37.08 -24.68 6.35
CA SER A 111 -37.00 -25.02 7.78
C SER A 111 -35.58 -25.32 8.27
N SER A 112 -34.80 -26.06 7.45
CA SER A 112 -33.37 -26.34 7.84
C SER A 112 -32.53 -25.09 7.98
N THR A 113 -32.80 -24.05 7.16
CA THR A 113 -32.13 -22.75 7.29
C THR A 113 -32.61 -22.01 8.52
N ALA A 114 -33.94 -22.04 8.83
CA ALA A 114 -34.50 -21.46 10.05
C ALA A 114 -33.91 -22.12 11.31
N ASP A 115 -33.86 -23.47 11.36
CA ASP A 115 -33.25 -24.21 12.47
C ASP A 115 -31.74 -23.87 12.66
N ALA A 116 -31.02 -23.63 11.56
CA ALA A 116 -29.63 -23.22 11.63
C ALA A 116 -29.48 -21.78 12.19
N VAL A 117 -30.37 -20.88 11.76
CA VAL A 117 -30.44 -19.50 12.31
C VAL A 117 -30.78 -19.51 13.77
N ASP A 118 -31.70 -20.36 14.22
CA ASP A 118 -32.04 -20.50 15.65
C ASP A 118 -30.84 -20.96 16.48
N ARG A 119 -30.09 -21.97 16.01
CA ARG A 119 -28.86 -22.43 16.68
C ARG A 119 -27.81 -21.34 16.74
N TRP A 120 -27.63 -20.59 15.64
CA TRP A 120 -26.71 -19.46 15.60
C TRP A 120 -27.15 -18.33 16.51
N SER A 121 -28.46 -17.98 16.53
CA SER A 121 -29.02 -16.98 17.43
C SER A 121 -28.81 -17.37 18.90
N ALA A 122 -29.07 -18.64 19.25
CA ALA A 122 -28.82 -19.17 20.59
C ALA A 122 -27.34 -19.07 21.00
N HIS A 123 -26.40 -19.33 20.06
CA HIS A 123 -24.97 -19.15 20.30
C HIS A 123 -24.60 -17.70 20.62
N LEU A 124 -25.30 -16.74 20.03
CA LEU A 124 -25.16 -15.31 20.31
C LEU A 124 -25.95 -14.85 21.55
N GLY A 125 -26.67 -15.72 22.25
CA GLY A 125 -27.54 -15.37 23.37
C GLY A 125 -28.79 -14.61 22.96
N LEU A 126 -29.30 -14.80 21.75
CA LEU A 126 -30.39 -14.05 21.16
C LEU A 126 -31.67 -14.93 21.05
N PRO A 127 -32.85 -14.33 20.88
CA PRO A 127 -34.10 -15.07 20.64
C PRO A 127 -33.99 -15.95 19.38
N MET A 128 -34.60 -17.14 19.47
CA MET A 128 -34.72 -18.12 18.39
C MET A 128 -36.10 -17.96 17.74
N ASP A 129 -36.20 -17.13 16.72
CA ASP A 129 -37.43 -16.85 15.98
C ASP A 129 -37.31 -17.21 14.49
N GLY A 130 -36.22 -17.92 14.12
CA GLY A 130 -35.93 -18.37 12.78
C GLY A 130 -35.72 -17.25 11.78
N ARG A 131 -35.40 -16.03 12.24
CA ARG A 131 -35.28 -14.83 11.38
C ARG A 131 -33.92 -14.16 11.56
N VAL A 132 -33.45 -13.55 10.47
CA VAL A 132 -32.26 -12.70 10.48
C VAL A 132 -32.71 -11.26 10.20
N PRO A 133 -32.87 -10.43 11.24
CA PRO A 133 -33.24 -9.02 11.04
C PRO A 133 -32.23 -8.27 10.21
N LEU A 134 -32.69 -7.26 9.46
CA LEU A 134 -31.81 -6.32 8.79
C LEU A 134 -30.87 -5.69 9.82
N GLY A 135 -29.57 -5.67 9.54
CA GLY A 135 -28.53 -5.18 10.45
C GLY A 135 -27.84 -6.26 11.30
N ARG A 136 -28.41 -7.50 11.40
CA ARG A 136 -27.78 -8.60 12.14
C ARG A 136 -26.47 -9.07 11.50
N ILE A 137 -26.33 -8.96 10.20
CA ILE A 137 -25.13 -9.36 9.45
C ILE A 137 -24.65 -8.20 8.58
N VAL A 138 -23.38 -7.90 8.66
CA VAL A 138 -22.67 -6.97 7.76
C VAL A 138 -21.86 -7.82 6.76
N PHE A 139 -22.30 -7.84 5.51
CA PHE A 139 -21.60 -8.54 4.46
C PHE A 139 -20.54 -7.65 3.83
N VAL A 140 -19.31 -8.19 3.72
CA VAL A 140 -18.16 -7.54 3.08
C VAL A 140 -17.52 -8.50 2.05
N PRO A 141 -16.82 -7.98 1.02
CA PRO A 141 -16.28 -8.82 -0.05
C PRO A 141 -15.29 -9.89 0.43
N SER A 142 -14.46 -9.57 1.45
CA SER A 142 -13.46 -10.47 1.99
C SER A 142 -13.26 -10.27 3.50
N LEU A 143 -12.92 -11.34 4.19
CA LEU A 143 -12.46 -11.39 5.57
C LEU A 143 -11.36 -12.48 5.65
N PRO A 144 -10.36 -12.33 6.54
CA PRO A 144 -10.21 -11.23 7.52
C PRO A 144 -9.89 -9.89 6.86
N ALA A 145 -10.35 -8.80 7.49
CA ALA A 145 -10.06 -7.43 7.02
C ALA A 145 -9.89 -6.48 8.21
N THR A 146 -9.07 -5.44 8.04
CA THR A 146 -8.97 -4.37 9.02
C THR A 146 -10.10 -3.37 8.77
N ILE A 147 -10.97 -3.22 9.75
CA ILE A 147 -12.18 -2.39 9.71
C ILE A 147 -12.08 -1.33 10.79
N ALA A 148 -12.43 -0.10 10.46
CA ALA A 148 -12.41 1.04 11.37
C ALA A 148 -13.83 1.60 11.59
N THR A 149 -14.01 2.39 12.63
CA THR A 149 -15.24 3.15 12.79
C THR A 149 -15.21 4.43 11.96
N VAL A 150 -16.38 4.89 11.50
CA VAL A 150 -16.49 6.24 10.95
C VAL A 150 -16.17 7.30 12.01
N PRO A 151 -15.70 8.50 11.62
CA PRO A 151 -15.50 9.60 12.55
C PRO A 151 -16.79 9.93 13.34
N GLY A 152 -16.66 10.01 14.66
CA GLY A 152 -17.80 10.32 15.55
C GLY A 152 -18.56 9.10 16.07
N ALA A 153 -18.35 7.89 15.57
CA ALA A 153 -18.91 6.69 16.16
C ALA A 153 -18.35 6.46 17.57
N ARG A 154 -19.21 6.35 18.56
CA ARG A 154 -18.83 6.14 19.97
C ARG A 154 -19.96 5.46 20.73
N LEU A 155 -19.61 4.79 21.81
CA LEU A 155 -20.61 4.22 22.72
C LEU A 155 -21.58 5.30 23.19
N GLY A 156 -22.88 4.95 23.26
CA GLY A 156 -23.96 5.86 23.61
C GLY A 156 -24.48 6.73 22.46
N LEU A 157 -23.90 6.65 21.26
CA LEU A 157 -24.42 7.33 20.07
C LEU A 157 -25.80 6.74 19.72
N ARG A 158 -26.80 7.61 19.48
CA ARG A 158 -28.07 7.19 18.87
C ARG A 158 -27.89 7.02 17.38
N VAL A 159 -28.34 5.87 16.87
CA VAL A 159 -28.21 5.50 15.46
C VAL A 159 -29.58 5.13 14.89
N GLN A 160 -29.68 5.28 13.56
CA GLN A 160 -30.88 4.95 12.78
C GLN A 160 -30.53 3.99 11.65
N PRO A 161 -31.51 3.27 11.09
CA PRO A 161 -31.30 2.51 9.86
C PRO A 161 -30.80 3.42 8.74
N GLY A 162 -29.72 2.99 8.08
CA GLY A 162 -29.05 3.74 7.04
C GLY A 162 -27.80 4.48 7.47
N ASP A 163 -27.55 4.63 8.79
CA ASP A 163 -26.32 5.25 9.26
C ASP A 163 -25.11 4.39 8.92
N GLU A 164 -24.04 5.05 8.50
CA GLU A 164 -22.73 4.43 8.29
C GLU A 164 -21.97 4.42 9.61
N LEU A 165 -21.54 3.25 10.07
CA LEU A 165 -20.80 3.08 11.32
C LEU A 165 -19.39 2.52 11.10
N LEU A 166 -19.18 1.84 10.00
CA LEU A 166 -17.94 1.14 9.67
C LEU A 166 -17.35 1.65 8.37
N THR A 167 -16.04 1.70 8.34
CA THR A 167 -15.25 1.91 7.12
C THR A 167 -14.24 0.78 6.95
N GLY A 168 -13.95 0.45 5.72
CA GLY A 168 -12.91 -0.51 5.38
C GLY A 168 -12.08 -0.08 4.18
N PRO A 169 -11.04 -0.85 3.84
CA PRO A 169 -10.21 -0.58 2.69
C PRO A 169 -11.03 -0.67 1.41
N SER A 170 -10.82 0.28 0.50
CA SER A 170 -11.40 0.29 -0.83
C SER A 170 -10.30 0.38 -1.87
N GLY A 171 -10.34 -0.53 -2.85
CA GLY A 171 -9.33 -0.59 -3.90
C GLY A 171 -7.95 -1.01 -3.37
N GLU A 172 -6.91 -0.38 -3.90
CA GLU A 172 -5.53 -0.55 -3.44
C GLU A 172 -5.07 0.65 -2.60
N PRO A 173 -4.12 0.46 -1.68
CA PRO A 173 -3.55 1.57 -0.93
C PRO A 173 -2.80 2.51 -1.86
N ARG A 174 -2.90 3.80 -1.58
CA ARG A 174 -2.13 4.82 -2.26
C ARG A 174 -0.80 4.99 -1.56
N PHE A 175 0.28 4.94 -2.33
CA PHE A 175 1.64 5.18 -1.85
C PHE A 175 2.13 6.52 -2.39
N THR A 176 2.61 7.39 -1.48
CA THR A 176 3.12 8.70 -1.84
C THR A 176 4.32 9.06 -0.98
N PHE A 177 5.16 10.00 -1.44
CA PHE A 177 6.17 10.62 -0.58
C PHE A 177 6.37 12.07 -0.95
N ARG A 178 6.79 12.87 0.03
CA ARG A 178 7.17 14.26 -0.18
C ARG A 178 8.59 14.29 -0.71
N VAL A 179 8.77 14.85 -1.90
CA VAL A 179 10.08 15.03 -2.53
C VAL A 179 10.82 16.16 -1.81
N LEU A 180 12.08 15.91 -1.42
CA LEU A 180 12.92 16.94 -0.81
C LEU A 180 13.17 18.07 -1.82
N PRO A 181 13.25 19.36 -1.38
CA PRO A 181 13.43 20.50 -2.29
C PRO A 181 14.63 20.34 -3.24
N GLU A 182 15.74 19.78 -2.74
CA GLU A 182 16.97 19.51 -3.50
C GLU A 182 16.82 18.42 -4.55
N ASP A 183 15.81 17.55 -4.41
CA ASP A 183 15.57 16.42 -5.30
C ASP A 183 14.45 16.68 -6.31
N VAL A 184 13.68 17.77 -6.18
CA VAL A 184 12.55 18.06 -7.08
C VAL A 184 12.97 18.08 -8.55
N GLY A 185 14.13 18.67 -8.86
CA GLY A 185 14.62 18.73 -10.25
C GLY A 185 15.23 17.42 -10.77
N ARG A 186 15.45 16.44 -9.90
CA ARG A 186 16.06 15.15 -10.23
C ARG A 186 15.07 13.99 -10.18
N THR A 187 13.97 14.15 -9.45
CA THR A 187 12.90 13.14 -9.38
C THR A 187 12.04 13.23 -10.62
N VAL A 188 11.94 12.13 -11.35
CA VAL A 188 11.13 12.03 -12.58
C VAL A 188 10.29 10.76 -12.58
N GLU A 189 9.25 10.74 -13.41
CA GLU A 189 8.41 9.56 -13.62
C GLU A 189 9.24 8.36 -14.09
N GLY A 190 8.86 7.16 -13.61
CA GLY A 190 9.56 5.91 -13.91
C GLY A 190 10.74 5.59 -12.99
N MET A 191 11.16 6.51 -12.11
CA MET A 191 12.18 6.19 -11.11
C MET A 191 11.71 5.11 -10.15
N GLN A 192 12.60 4.16 -9.86
CA GLN A 192 12.31 3.03 -9.00
C GLN A 192 12.38 3.42 -7.52
N VAL A 193 11.42 2.91 -6.77
CA VAL A 193 11.34 3.03 -5.31
C VAL A 193 11.23 1.63 -4.73
N SER A 194 12.05 1.33 -3.76
CA SER A 194 11.92 0.11 -2.94
C SER A 194 11.49 0.48 -1.53
N MET A 195 10.57 -0.29 -0.94
CA MET A 195 10.08 -0.11 0.42
C MET A 195 10.34 -1.38 1.20
N ARG A 196 10.89 -1.25 2.41
CA ARG A 196 11.10 -2.40 3.29
C ARG A 196 9.95 -2.51 4.28
N VAL A 197 9.28 -3.68 4.27
CA VAL A 197 8.14 -3.99 5.14
C VAL A 197 8.43 -5.32 5.84
N GLY A 198 8.86 -5.25 7.09
CA GLY A 198 9.38 -6.44 7.79
C GLY A 198 10.59 -7.02 7.08
N GLU A 199 10.50 -8.28 6.64
CA GLU A 199 11.54 -8.97 5.87
C GLU A 199 11.36 -8.81 4.35
N ASP A 200 10.21 -8.29 3.89
CA ASP A 200 9.88 -8.14 2.47
C ASP A 200 10.36 -6.82 1.89
N VAL A 201 10.56 -6.83 0.58
CA VAL A 201 10.89 -5.63 -0.20
C VAL A 201 9.85 -5.44 -1.29
N TRP A 202 9.00 -4.43 -1.13
CA TRP A 202 8.05 -4.02 -2.14
C TRP A 202 8.72 -3.08 -3.14
N ARG A 203 8.33 -3.18 -4.40
CA ARG A 203 8.87 -2.37 -5.49
C ARG A 203 7.79 -1.58 -6.18
N ALA A 204 8.09 -0.31 -6.40
CA ALA A 204 7.22 0.63 -7.07
C ALA A 204 8.03 1.52 -8.01
N GLU A 205 7.33 2.30 -8.81
CA GLU A 205 7.93 3.36 -9.60
C GLU A 205 7.13 4.66 -9.45
N VAL A 206 7.79 5.80 -9.62
CA VAL A 206 7.14 7.11 -9.61
C VAL A 206 6.17 7.19 -10.79
N ALA A 207 4.87 7.32 -10.49
CA ALA A 207 3.81 7.43 -11.49
C ALA A 207 3.62 8.87 -11.97
N SER A 208 3.68 9.83 -11.02
CA SER A 208 3.50 11.25 -11.29
C SER A 208 4.04 12.09 -10.15
N LEU A 209 4.27 13.38 -10.45
CA LEU A 209 4.60 14.41 -9.47
C LEU A 209 3.47 15.45 -9.46
N ALA A 210 3.02 15.83 -8.27
CA ALA A 210 1.97 16.84 -8.10
C ALA A 210 2.33 17.80 -6.96
N ALA A 211 1.85 19.04 -7.04
CA ALA A 211 1.95 19.94 -5.90
C ALA A 211 0.87 19.60 -4.88
N ASP A 212 1.26 19.52 -3.63
CA ASP A 212 0.34 19.41 -2.50
C ASP A 212 -0.45 20.73 -2.38
N PRO A 213 -1.80 20.70 -2.41
CA PRO A 213 -2.60 21.90 -2.46
C PRO A 213 -2.50 22.77 -1.20
N ASP A 214 -2.19 22.17 -0.06
CA ASP A 214 -2.17 22.85 1.24
C ASP A 214 -0.77 23.43 1.56
N THR A 215 0.28 22.73 1.17
CA THR A 215 1.66 23.08 1.53
C THR A 215 2.49 23.55 0.35
N GLY A 216 2.06 23.32 -0.89
CA GLY A 216 2.82 23.58 -2.11
C GLY A 216 4.03 22.64 -2.31
N ALA A 217 4.23 21.66 -1.44
CA ALA A 217 5.31 20.70 -1.55
C ALA A 217 5.09 19.75 -2.74
N THR A 218 6.17 19.29 -3.37
CA THR A 218 6.07 18.28 -4.43
C THR A 218 5.84 16.89 -3.80
N ILE A 219 4.76 16.24 -4.20
CA ILE A 219 4.40 14.88 -3.80
C ILE A 219 4.60 13.95 -5.00
N ALA A 220 5.36 12.90 -4.81
CA ALA A 220 5.46 11.79 -5.75
C ALA A 220 4.38 10.75 -5.43
N VAL A 221 3.65 10.32 -6.45
CA VAL A 221 2.68 9.22 -6.38
C VAL A 221 3.34 7.99 -6.97
N LEU A 222 3.22 6.86 -6.29
CA LEU A 222 3.79 5.59 -6.73
C LEU A 222 2.75 4.70 -7.41
N ARG A 223 3.22 3.86 -8.32
CA ARG A 223 2.46 2.78 -8.96
C ARG A 223 3.26 1.48 -8.92
N PRO A 224 2.61 0.33 -9.13
CA PRO A 224 3.33 -0.92 -9.31
C PRO A 224 4.36 -0.81 -10.45
N VAL A 225 5.48 -1.51 -10.33
CA VAL A 225 6.46 -1.64 -11.43
C VAL A 225 5.81 -2.30 -12.63
N THR A 226 6.31 -1.99 -13.83
CA THR A 226 5.78 -2.56 -15.08
C THR A 226 5.67 -4.08 -15.01
N GLY A 227 4.48 -4.62 -15.25
CA GLY A 227 4.16 -6.05 -15.20
C GLY A 227 3.63 -6.54 -13.85
N ALA A 228 3.65 -5.74 -12.81
CA ALA A 228 3.00 -6.03 -11.53
C ALA A 228 1.58 -5.41 -11.49
N THR A 229 0.66 -6.08 -10.80
CA THR A 229 -0.72 -5.61 -10.62
C THR A 229 -0.93 -4.82 -9.34
N SER A 230 -0.03 -4.97 -8.35
CA SER A 230 -0.06 -4.30 -7.05
C SER A 230 1.35 -4.03 -6.55
N ILE A 231 1.51 -3.05 -5.65
CA ILE A 231 2.79 -2.76 -4.96
C ILE A 231 3.01 -3.76 -3.81
N CYS A 232 1.98 -4.13 -3.09
CA CYS A 232 2.04 -4.92 -1.86
C CYS A 232 1.34 -6.30 -1.98
N GLY A 233 0.71 -6.62 -3.12
CA GLY A 233 0.02 -7.90 -3.32
C GLY A 233 -1.04 -8.18 -2.25
N ASP A 234 -1.05 -9.39 -1.72
CA ASP A 234 -1.99 -9.82 -0.68
C ASP A 234 -1.63 -9.27 0.72
N ASP A 235 -0.39 -8.80 0.91
CA ASP A 235 0.12 -8.32 2.20
C ASP A 235 -0.30 -6.87 2.53
N CYS A 236 -0.97 -6.19 1.60
CA CYS A 236 -1.42 -4.80 1.77
C CYS A 236 -2.24 -4.59 3.04
N ALA A 237 -3.17 -5.49 3.30
CA ALA A 237 -4.12 -5.35 4.42
C ALA A 237 -3.47 -5.49 5.80
N ASP A 238 -2.36 -6.22 5.88
CA ASP A 238 -1.63 -6.45 7.13
C ASP A 238 -0.62 -5.34 7.42
N ALA A 239 -0.04 -4.75 6.37
CA ALA A 239 1.03 -3.77 6.48
C ALA A 239 0.54 -2.32 6.51
N VAL A 240 -0.62 -2.02 5.91
CA VAL A 240 -1.18 -0.67 5.83
C VAL A 240 -2.50 -0.61 6.59
N ALA A 241 -2.50 0.02 7.77
CA ALA A 241 -3.70 0.16 8.58
C ALA A 241 -4.76 1.03 7.87
N VAL A 242 -6.03 0.61 7.95
CA VAL A 242 -7.17 1.40 7.47
C VAL A 242 -7.44 2.55 8.44
N GLY A 243 -7.69 3.75 7.90
CA GLY A 243 -7.99 4.94 8.72
C GLY A 243 -6.76 5.61 9.35
N ASN A 244 -5.58 5.05 9.22
CA ASN A 244 -4.30 5.63 9.63
C ASN A 244 -3.33 5.69 8.46
N GLN A 245 -2.46 6.70 8.49
CA GLN A 245 -1.33 6.80 7.59
C GLN A 245 -0.21 5.91 8.13
N ALA A 246 0.20 4.91 7.36
CA ALA A 246 1.42 4.17 7.63
C ALA A 246 2.60 4.87 6.91
N VAL A 247 3.71 5.03 7.61
CA VAL A 247 4.96 5.54 7.00
C VAL A 247 5.94 4.39 6.90
N LEU A 248 6.25 4.00 5.66
CA LEU A 248 7.16 2.91 5.35
C LEU A 248 8.54 3.47 4.97
N PRO A 249 9.64 2.88 5.44
CA PRO A 249 10.98 3.26 4.96
C PRO A 249 11.12 2.87 3.50
N GLY A 250 11.49 3.84 2.67
CA GLY A 250 11.65 3.65 1.24
C GLY A 250 12.94 4.28 0.72
N THR A 251 13.43 3.75 -0.38
CA THR A 251 14.65 4.21 -1.07
C THR A 251 14.31 4.52 -2.52
N LEU A 252 14.46 5.78 -2.92
CA LEU A 252 14.36 6.24 -4.30
C LEU A 252 15.72 6.09 -4.99
N VAL A 253 15.77 5.35 -6.09
CA VAL A 253 16.97 5.22 -6.91
C VAL A 253 17.03 6.37 -7.91
N ILE A 254 17.89 7.36 -7.64
CA ILE A 254 18.09 8.54 -8.51
C ILE A 254 18.99 8.21 -9.69
N VAL A 255 20.09 7.49 -9.43
CA VAL A 255 20.98 6.97 -10.46
C VAL A 255 21.06 5.45 -10.28
N PRO A 256 20.59 4.66 -11.23
CA PRO A 256 20.67 3.21 -11.15
C PRO A 256 22.11 2.72 -11.01
N GLN A 257 22.31 1.65 -10.27
CA GLN A 257 23.61 1.03 -10.13
C GLN A 257 24.22 0.77 -11.52
N THR A 258 25.31 1.51 -11.80
CA THR A 258 26.03 1.45 -13.06
C THR A 258 27.44 0.98 -12.77
N SER A 259 27.84 -0.16 -13.34
CA SER A 259 29.18 -0.73 -13.18
C SER A 259 30.02 -0.51 -14.42
N GLY A 260 31.36 -0.46 -14.26
CA GLY A 260 32.33 -0.33 -15.33
C GLY A 260 33.61 0.36 -14.90
N ALA A 261 34.35 0.87 -15.87
CA ALA A 261 35.59 1.60 -15.62
C ALA A 261 35.31 2.89 -14.84
N GLN A 262 35.81 2.93 -13.60
CA GLN A 262 35.62 4.04 -12.68
C GLN A 262 36.87 4.95 -12.69
N VAL A 263 36.62 6.25 -12.83
CA VAL A 263 37.64 7.30 -12.74
C VAL A 263 37.21 8.39 -11.77
N PRO A 264 38.10 9.11 -11.10
CA PRO A 264 37.75 10.32 -10.37
C PRO A 264 37.10 11.34 -11.33
N THR A 265 36.01 11.97 -10.90
CA THR A 265 35.32 12.99 -11.72
C THR A 265 36.27 14.14 -12.13
N THR A 266 37.28 14.44 -11.28
CA THR A 266 38.33 15.44 -11.55
C THR A 266 39.28 15.04 -12.67
N ALA A 267 39.31 13.78 -13.13
CA ALA A 267 40.10 13.33 -14.26
C ALA A 267 39.38 13.56 -15.61
N ILE A 268 38.10 13.94 -15.59
CA ILE A 268 37.29 14.15 -16.79
C ILE A 268 37.36 15.61 -17.17
N GLY A 269 37.84 15.88 -18.40
CA GLY A 269 37.78 17.19 -19.03
C GLY A 269 36.71 17.25 -20.10
N ALA A 270 36.32 18.45 -20.51
CA ALA A 270 35.49 18.69 -21.69
C ALA A 270 36.18 19.65 -22.64
N ASP A 271 36.04 19.39 -23.91
CA ASP A 271 36.56 20.30 -24.95
C ASP A 271 35.58 21.45 -25.25
N ALA A 272 35.96 22.39 -26.10
CA ALA A 272 35.11 23.51 -26.47
C ALA A 272 33.80 23.11 -27.21
N LYS A 273 33.66 21.86 -27.62
CA LYS A 273 32.47 21.30 -28.25
C LYS A 273 31.64 20.46 -27.27
N GLY A 274 32.07 20.39 -26.00
CA GLY A 274 31.37 19.62 -24.95
C GLY A 274 31.69 18.12 -24.97
N VAL A 275 32.67 17.67 -25.79
CA VAL A 275 33.09 16.26 -25.81
C VAL A 275 33.93 15.99 -24.57
N THR A 276 33.49 15.01 -23.75
CA THR A 276 34.22 14.60 -22.56
C THR A 276 35.42 13.71 -22.92
N PHE A 277 36.52 13.92 -22.22
CA PHE A 277 37.76 13.15 -22.42
C PHE A 277 38.50 12.95 -21.08
N VAL A 278 39.37 11.95 -21.04
CA VAL A 278 40.42 11.81 -20.01
C VAL A 278 41.77 11.99 -20.63
N THR A 279 42.74 12.49 -19.86
CA THR A 279 44.14 12.54 -20.28
C THR A 279 44.86 11.33 -19.72
N MET A 280 45.36 10.49 -20.58
CA MET A 280 46.13 9.29 -20.20
C MET A 280 47.48 9.68 -19.60
N ALA A 281 48.12 8.78 -18.86
CA ALA A 281 49.45 9.00 -18.32
C ALA A 281 50.52 9.29 -19.41
N SER A 282 50.26 8.86 -20.64
CA SER A 282 51.06 9.18 -21.83
C SER A 282 50.94 10.63 -22.32
N GLY A 283 49.96 11.39 -21.79
CA GLY A 283 49.60 12.72 -22.28
C GLY A 283 48.56 12.72 -23.41
N GLU A 284 48.15 11.57 -23.89
CA GLU A 284 47.12 11.43 -24.93
C GLU A 284 45.73 11.79 -24.35
N ARG A 285 44.93 12.56 -25.09
CA ARG A 285 43.51 12.79 -24.75
C ARG A 285 42.66 11.72 -25.42
N ARG A 286 41.92 10.97 -24.60
CA ARG A 286 41.05 9.91 -25.09
C ARG A 286 39.60 10.29 -24.81
N PRO A 287 38.72 10.35 -25.81
CA PRO A 287 37.30 10.61 -25.61
C PRO A 287 36.67 9.53 -24.73
N VAL A 288 35.82 9.95 -23.79
CA VAL A 288 35.06 9.06 -22.92
C VAL A 288 33.61 9.48 -22.87
N THR A 289 32.73 8.51 -22.64
CA THR A 289 31.32 8.79 -22.35
C THR A 289 31.06 8.52 -20.88
N VAL A 290 30.60 9.52 -20.14
CA VAL A 290 30.21 9.39 -18.74
C VAL A 290 28.83 8.72 -18.69
N LYS A 291 28.74 7.57 -18.02
CA LYS A 291 27.50 6.80 -17.82
C LYS A 291 26.78 7.18 -16.53
N ALA A 292 27.55 7.37 -15.46
CA ALA A 292 27.04 7.74 -14.15
C ALA A 292 28.13 8.45 -13.36
N SER A 293 27.73 9.32 -12.41
CA SER A 293 28.66 10.01 -11.50
C SER A 293 28.02 10.19 -10.12
N SER A 294 28.77 9.90 -9.06
CA SER A 294 28.42 10.18 -7.67
C SER A 294 29.68 10.26 -6.82
N ASP A 295 29.65 11.09 -5.76
CA ASP A 295 30.68 11.16 -4.70
C ASP A 295 32.11 11.32 -5.25
N GLY A 296 32.27 12.12 -6.32
CA GLY A 296 33.57 12.37 -6.93
C GLY A 296 34.10 11.23 -7.79
N ALA A 297 33.34 10.17 -8.01
CA ALA A 297 33.63 9.06 -8.90
C ALA A 297 32.69 9.07 -10.12
N SER A 298 33.19 8.65 -11.27
CA SER A 298 32.42 8.54 -12.51
C SER A 298 32.68 7.22 -13.19
N ILE A 299 31.62 6.56 -13.64
CA ILE A 299 31.72 5.39 -14.53
C ILE A 299 31.74 5.87 -15.96
N VAL A 300 32.73 5.48 -16.68
CA VAL A 300 32.96 5.91 -18.06
C VAL A 300 33.11 4.73 -19.00
N SER A 301 32.90 4.95 -20.30
CA SER A 301 33.33 4.04 -21.36
C SER A 301 34.36 4.74 -22.24
N GLY A 302 35.27 3.98 -22.84
CA GLY A 302 36.37 4.48 -23.65
C GLY A 302 37.75 4.32 -23.01
N VAL A 303 37.81 3.81 -21.76
CA VAL A 303 39.03 3.39 -21.06
C VAL A 303 38.78 2.08 -20.35
N ASP A 304 39.84 1.32 -20.10
CA ASP A 304 39.80 0.02 -19.46
C ASP A 304 40.41 0.05 -18.04
N ALA A 305 39.98 -0.87 -17.18
CA ALA A 305 40.56 -1.04 -15.88
C ALA A 305 42.06 -1.39 -15.98
N GLY A 306 42.86 -0.78 -15.08
CA GLY A 306 44.34 -0.92 -15.11
C GLY A 306 45.05 0.19 -15.86
N GLU A 307 44.39 0.92 -16.76
CA GLU A 307 44.97 2.12 -17.39
C GLU A 307 45.16 3.25 -16.36
N ARG A 308 45.95 4.24 -16.66
CA ARG A 308 46.20 5.36 -15.76
C ARG A 308 45.81 6.68 -16.41
N VAL A 309 45.03 7.45 -15.68
CA VAL A 309 44.54 8.79 -16.07
C VAL A 309 45.14 9.87 -15.20
N VAL A 310 45.31 11.05 -15.74
CA VAL A 310 45.83 12.23 -15.07
C VAL A 310 44.68 12.92 -14.31
N ILE A 311 44.91 13.23 -13.04
CA ILE A 311 44.01 14.12 -12.28
C ILE A 311 44.48 15.55 -12.51
N THR A 312 43.56 16.38 -12.98
CA THR A 312 43.80 17.81 -13.04
C THR A 312 43.47 18.40 -11.68
N SER A 313 44.49 18.74 -10.87
CA SER A 313 44.20 19.58 -9.68
C SER A 313 43.72 20.92 -10.21
N ALA A 314 42.47 21.29 -9.85
CA ALA A 314 42.03 22.68 -10.02
C ALA A 314 43.02 23.54 -9.29
N GLY A 315 43.73 24.41 -9.98
CA GLY A 315 44.65 25.36 -9.40
C GLY A 315 43.85 26.24 -8.43
N ALA A 316 44.44 26.46 -7.23
CA ALA A 316 43.96 27.41 -6.23
C ALA A 316 43.93 28.83 -6.79
#